data_8a96dbed4d806964150417cbf3eedd12
#
_entry.id   8a96dbed4d806964150417cbf3eedd12
#
_cell.length_a   1.000
_cell.length_b   1.000
_cell.length_c   1.000
_cell.angle_alpha   90.00
_cell.angle_beta   90.00
_cell.angle_gamma   90.00
#
_symmetry.space_group_name_H-M   'P 1'
#
loop_
_entity.id
_entity.type
_entity.pdbx_description
1 polymer ?
#
loop_
_entity_poly.entity_id
_entity_poly.type
_entity_poly.pdbx_seq_one_letter_code
_entity_poly.pdbx_strand_id
1 'polypeptide(L)'
;LAKDWNIQKFTKNRFEPKESDFSAIPAKVNYIDYKMNSIKFHEANGFDWDQSGLLVTSEDMHVLSSNRIDFPLQNAYILALTDTEKANYSKNVSNFKQAISLSNKELLSSHIQDIEMQSMDLDQIEQITSWAQQKNIKNIVTLACPCGHVRDFINILKNGLKKESINIIKIYRDYDMKYWNLASGSFFNFFKKAIKKI
;
A
#
# COMPACT_ATOMS: atom_id res chain seq x y z
N LEU A 1 -0.12 11.39 -30.79
CA LEU A 1 -0.41 12.80 -30.58
C LEU A 1 -1.90 13.02 -30.76
N ALA A 2 -2.63 13.35 -29.69
CA ALA A 2 -4.03 13.76 -29.80
C ALA A 2 -4.08 15.03 -30.65
N LYS A 3 -4.87 15.00 -31.73
CA LYS A 3 -5.04 16.20 -32.55
C LYS A 3 -5.77 17.25 -31.71
N ASP A 4 -5.44 18.53 -31.85
CA ASP A 4 -5.99 19.66 -31.08
C ASP A 4 -7.51 19.64 -30.96
N TRP A 5 -8.21 19.25 -32.05
CA TRP A 5 -9.66 19.14 -32.05
C TRP A 5 -10.23 18.10 -31.05
N ASN A 6 -9.47 17.04 -30.71
CA ASN A 6 -9.90 16.07 -29.71
C ASN A 6 -9.89 16.66 -28.31
N ILE A 7 -8.84 17.45 -28.01
CA ILE A 7 -8.73 18.14 -26.72
C ILE A 7 -9.85 19.16 -26.59
N GLN A 8 -10.07 19.99 -27.62
CA GLN A 8 -11.15 20.99 -27.65
C GLN A 8 -12.54 20.35 -27.50
N LYS A 9 -12.80 19.23 -28.16
CA LYS A 9 -14.07 18.51 -28.06
C LYS A 9 -14.35 18.01 -26.66
N PHE A 10 -13.36 17.43 -25.98
CA PHE A 10 -13.54 16.86 -24.64
C PHE A 10 -13.52 17.92 -23.54
N THR A 11 -12.74 19.01 -23.71
CA THR A 11 -12.64 20.10 -22.74
C THR A 11 -13.68 21.20 -22.95
N LYS A 12 -14.53 21.09 -23.99
CA LYS A 12 -15.51 22.11 -24.39
C LYS A 12 -14.87 23.51 -24.51
N ASN A 13 -13.72 23.58 -25.15
CA ASN A 13 -12.92 24.81 -25.34
C ASN A 13 -12.46 25.49 -24.03
N ARG A 14 -12.45 24.78 -22.91
CA ARG A 14 -11.96 25.32 -21.62
C ARG A 14 -10.45 25.22 -21.48
N PHE A 15 -9.80 24.48 -22.36
CA PHE A 15 -8.36 24.28 -22.37
C PHE A 15 -7.81 24.55 -23.77
N GLU A 16 -7.01 25.58 -23.88
CA GLU A 16 -6.20 25.87 -25.07
C GLU A 16 -4.76 25.43 -24.78
N PRO A 17 -4.32 24.26 -25.28
CA PRO A 17 -2.96 23.81 -25.07
C PRO A 17 -2.00 24.76 -25.79
N LYS A 18 -0.99 25.24 -25.10
CA LYS A 18 0.10 26.00 -25.70
C LYS A 18 1.09 25.05 -26.35
N GLU A 19 1.76 25.52 -27.41
CA GLU A 19 2.78 24.71 -28.10
C GLU A 19 3.89 24.22 -27.16
N SER A 20 4.20 25.00 -26.11
CA SER A 20 5.11 24.64 -25.03
C SER A 20 4.65 23.39 -24.21
N ASP A 21 3.35 23.11 -24.16
CA ASP A 21 2.83 21.99 -23.38
C ASP A 21 3.11 20.64 -24.05
N PHE A 22 3.44 20.66 -25.34
CA PHE A 22 3.78 19.47 -26.16
C PHE A 22 5.26 19.38 -26.51
N SER A 23 6.06 20.38 -26.15
CA SER A 23 7.49 20.42 -26.45
C SER A 23 8.36 19.64 -25.47
N ALA A 24 7.76 19.06 -24.42
CA ALA A 24 8.47 18.18 -23.52
C ALA A 24 8.99 16.96 -24.30
N ILE A 25 10.30 16.90 -24.48
CA ILE A 25 10.95 15.69 -24.99
C ILE A 25 10.51 14.55 -24.08
N PRO A 26 9.83 13.51 -24.62
CA PRO A 26 9.41 12.41 -23.77
C PRO A 26 10.66 11.87 -23.08
N ALA A 27 10.64 11.83 -21.75
CA ALA A 27 11.70 11.21 -20.99
C ALA A 27 11.95 9.82 -21.60
N LYS A 28 13.19 9.55 -21.98
CA LYS A 28 13.56 8.18 -22.39
C LYS A 28 13.32 7.29 -21.18
N VAL A 29 12.11 6.75 -21.10
CA VAL A 29 11.81 5.70 -20.15
C VAL A 29 12.56 4.47 -20.66
N ASN A 30 13.63 4.10 -19.99
CA ASN A 30 14.23 2.80 -20.21
C ASN A 30 13.15 1.79 -19.80
N TYR A 31 12.53 1.17 -20.78
CA TYR A 31 11.61 0.05 -20.57
C TYR A 31 12.41 -1.08 -19.92
N ILE A 32 12.31 -1.17 -18.61
CA ILE A 32 12.72 -2.38 -17.91
C ILE A 32 11.59 -3.37 -18.18
N ASP A 33 11.90 -4.40 -18.92
CA ASP A 33 10.96 -5.50 -19.18
C ASP A 33 10.75 -6.27 -17.87
N TYR A 34 9.79 -5.79 -17.07
CA TYR A 34 9.39 -6.46 -15.85
C TYR A 34 8.65 -7.73 -16.23
N LYS A 35 9.39 -8.84 -16.33
CA LYS A 35 8.76 -10.15 -16.27
C LYS A 35 8.08 -10.24 -14.90
N MET A 36 6.77 -10.07 -14.90
CA MET A 36 5.97 -10.35 -13.71
C MET A 36 6.10 -11.83 -13.39
N ASN A 37 6.98 -12.15 -12.47
CA ASN A 37 7.03 -13.49 -11.90
C ASN A 37 5.70 -13.72 -11.17
N SER A 38 5.11 -14.90 -11.37
CA SER A 38 3.91 -15.29 -10.63
C SER A 38 4.20 -15.15 -9.12
N ILE A 39 3.33 -14.45 -8.42
CA ILE A 39 3.46 -14.31 -6.97
C ILE A 39 3.07 -15.64 -6.36
N LYS A 40 3.99 -16.22 -5.58
CA LYS A 40 3.66 -17.34 -4.70
C LYS A 40 3.05 -16.75 -3.43
N PHE A 41 1.75 -16.93 -3.29
CA PHE A 41 1.06 -16.54 -2.07
C PHE A 41 1.37 -17.59 -0.99
N HIS A 42 2.00 -17.15 0.07
CA HIS A 42 2.17 -17.99 1.25
C HIS A 42 1.03 -17.67 2.20
N GLU A 43 0.25 -18.69 2.55
CA GLU A 43 -0.75 -18.52 3.61
C GLU A 43 -0.02 -18.28 4.93
N ALA A 44 -0.47 -17.25 5.63
CA ALA A 44 0.03 -16.92 6.95
C ALA A 44 -0.63 -17.84 7.99
N ASN A 45 -0.27 -19.13 7.99
CA ASN A 45 -0.81 -20.11 8.91
C ASN A 45 0.16 -20.34 10.08
N GLY A 46 -0.39 -20.56 11.26
CA GLY A 46 0.38 -21.05 12.41
C GLY A 46 1.12 -19.99 13.22
N PHE A 47 0.71 -18.73 13.19
CA PHE A 47 1.19 -17.71 14.14
C PHE A 47 0.10 -17.40 15.19
N ASP A 48 0.56 -16.89 16.33
CA ASP A 48 -0.30 -16.55 17.45
C ASP A 48 -0.86 -15.13 17.29
N TRP A 49 -2.18 -15.01 17.19
CA TRP A 49 -2.87 -13.73 17.09
C TRP A 49 -2.79 -12.91 18.38
N ASP A 50 -2.75 -13.57 19.55
CA ASP A 50 -2.68 -12.89 20.85
C ASP A 50 -1.36 -12.13 21.03
N GLN A 51 -0.29 -12.59 20.36
CA GLN A 51 1.00 -11.92 20.34
C GLN A 51 1.23 -11.14 19.05
N SER A 52 0.16 -10.69 18.40
CA SER A 52 0.24 -9.99 17.14
C SER A 52 -0.23 -8.54 17.25
N GLY A 53 0.39 -7.67 16.47
CA GLY A 53 -0.02 -6.29 16.28
C GLY A 53 -0.24 -5.98 14.81
N LEU A 54 -1.18 -5.10 14.50
CA LEU A 54 -1.52 -4.70 13.14
C LEU A 54 -0.68 -3.50 12.69
N LEU A 55 0.02 -3.63 11.58
CA LEU A 55 0.67 -2.52 10.90
C LEU A 55 -0.15 -2.12 9.67
N VAL A 56 -0.70 -0.91 9.70
CA VAL A 56 -1.48 -0.33 8.61
C VAL A 56 -0.62 0.66 7.84
N THR A 57 -0.58 0.53 6.52
CA THR A 57 0.17 1.43 5.64
C THR A 57 -0.76 2.28 4.79
N SER A 58 -0.25 3.39 4.25
CA SER A 58 -1.03 4.28 3.37
C SER A 58 -1.43 3.67 2.03
N GLU A 59 -0.85 2.54 1.66
CA GLU A 59 -1.21 1.83 0.42
C GLU A 59 -2.44 0.93 0.61
N ASP A 60 -2.73 0.52 1.84
CA ASP A 60 -3.86 -0.33 2.13
C ASP A 60 -4.46 -0.03 3.49
N MET A 61 -5.32 0.96 3.52
CA MET A 61 -5.97 1.44 4.74
C MET A 61 -7.23 0.65 5.12
N HIS A 62 -7.82 -0.09 4.18
CA HIS A 62 -9.10 -0.77 4.42
C HIS A 62 -8.93 -2.20 4.94
N VAL A 63 -8.23 -2.33 6.06
CA VAL A 63 -7.89 -3.62 6.68
C VAL A 63 -9.12 -4.39 7.17
N LEU A 64 -10.18 -3.70 7.62
CA LEU A 64 -11.42 -4.31 8.11
C LEU A 64 -12.17 -5.10 7.03
N SER A 65 -11.93 -4.84 5.75
CA SER A 65 -12.52 -5.61 4.65
C SER A 65 -11.82 -6.95 4.40
N SER A 66 -10.72 -7.22 5.09
CA SER A 66 -10.00 -8.47 4.92
C SER A 66 -10.55 -9.53 5.87
N ASN A 67 -11.16 -10.57 5.31
CA ASN A 67 -11.63 -11.74 6.08
C ASN A 67 -10.48 -12.58 6.64
N ARG A 68 -9.22 -12.17 6.40
CA ARG A 68 -8.03 -12.91 6.80
C ARG A 68 -7.32 -12.30 8.00
N ILE A 69 -7.84 -11.19 8.51
CA ILE A 69 -7.37 -10.59 9.75
C ILE A 69 -8.36 -10.96 10.83
N ASP A 70 -7.86 -11.67 11.84
CA ASP A 70 -8.66 -12.03 12.99
C ASP A 70 -8.75 -10.85 13.98
N PHE A 71 -9.96 -10.49 14.35
CA PHE A 71 -10.25 -9.46 15.33
C PHE A 71 -10.97 -10.12 16.54
N PRO A 72 -10.72 -9.61 17.76
CA PRO A 72 -10.03 -8.36 18.08
C PRO A 72 -8.52 -8.50 18.21
N LEU A 73 -7.78 -7.63 17.53
CA LEU A 73 -6.38 -7.34 17.83
C LEU A 73 -6.31 -6.26 18.91
N GLN A 74 -5.33 -6.34 19.80
CA GLN A 74 -5.23 -5.35 20.88
C GLN A 74 -4.48 -4.10 20.47
N ASN A 75 -3.54 -4.21 19.54
CA ASN A 75 -2.61 -3.15 19.20
C ASN A 75 -2.54 -2.92 17.68
N ALA A 76 -2.53 -1.67 17.26
CA ALA A 76 -2.25 -1.28 15.89
C ALA A 76 -1.28 -0.11 15.80
N TYR A 77 -0.50 -0.08 14.72
CA TYR A 77 0.38 1.00 14.33
C TYR A 77 0.05 1.46 12.92
N ILE A 78 -0.32 2.73 12.77
CA ILE A 78 -0.69 3.31 11.48
C ILE A 78 0.45 4.18 10.98
N LEU A 79 1.01 3.83 9.83
CA LEU A 79 1.99 4.63 9.11
C LEU A 79 1.26 5.57 8.14
N ALA A 80 1.10 6.81 8.56
CA ALA A 80 0.57 7.86 7.69
C ALA A 80 1.69 8.41 6.82
N LEU A 81 1.53 8.35 5.50
CA LEU A 81 2.45 9.02 4.56
C LEU A 81 2.21 10.52 4.63
N THR A 82 3.04 11.22 5.39
CA THR A 82 2.99 12.68 5.50
C THR A 82 4.16 13.38 4.79
N ASP A 83 5.20 12.64 4.42
CA ASP A 83 6.41 13.21 3.86
C ASP A 83 6.23 13.58 2.37
N THR A 84 5.92 14.85 2.13
CA THR A 84 5.80 15.44 0.79
C THR A 84 7.15 15.58 0.10
N GLU A 85 8.23 15.72 0.85
CA GLU A 85 9.55 16.05 0.29
C GLU A 85 10.22 14.82 -0.35
N LYS A 86 10.14 13.67 0.32
CA LYS A 86 10.76 12.43 -0.19
C LYS A 86 9.97 11.75 -1.30
N ALA A 87 8.65 11.88 -1.31
CA ALA A 87 7.77 11.23 -2.28
C ALA A 87 7.30 12.13 -3.42
N ASN A 88 7.71 13.41 -3.46
CA ASN A 88 7.29 14.41 -4.45
C ASN A 88 5.76 14.53 -4.60
N TYR A 89 5.00 14.27 -3.54
CA TYR A 89 3.56 14.44 -3.57
C TYR A 89 3.16 15.91 -3.49
N SER A 90 2.12 16.29 -4.23
CA SER A 90 1.50 17.59 -4.03
C SER A 90 0.91 17.70 -2.63
N LYS A 91 0.81 18.94 -2.10
CA LYS A 91 0.17 19.21 -0.79
C LYS A 91 -1.24 18.60 -0.68
N ASN A 92 -2.00 18.62 -1.78
CA ASN A 92 -3.35 18.05 -1.79
C ASN A 92 -3.35 16.52 -1.61
N VAL A 93 -2.41 15.82 -2.26
CA VAL A 93 -2.26 14.37 -2.11
C VAL A 93 -1.83 14.02 -0.69
N SER A 94 -0.91 14.79 -0.10
CA SER A 94 -0.47 14.59 1.27
C SER A 94 -1.60 14.80 2.28
N ASN A 95 -2.36 15.90 2.14
CA ASN A 95 -3.51 16.19 2.99
C ASN A 95 -4.58 15.07 2.87
N PHE A 96 -4.82 14.59 1.67
CA PHE A 96 -5.76 13.49 1.42
C PHE A 96 -5.31 12.20 2.13
N LYS A 97 -4.04 11.83 1.99
CA LYS A 97 -3.49 10.63 2.66
C LYS A 97 -3.55 10.75 4.18
N GLN A 98 -3.27 11.93 4.71
CA GLN A 98 -3.40 12.19 6.15
C GLN A 98 -4.85 12.06 6.61
N ALA A 99 -5.80 12.65 5.88
CA ALA A 99 -7.22 12.56 6.21
C ALA A 99 -7.72 11.11 6.22
N ILE A 100 -7.32 10.30 5.22
CA ILE A 100 -7.65 8.87 5.18
C ILE A 100 -7.05 8.13 6.38
N SER A 101 -5.80 8.43 6.75
CA SER A 101 -5.15 7.80 7.90
C SER A 101 -5.90 8.08 9.21
N LEU A 102 -6.35 9.33 9.40
CA LEU A 102 -7.15 9.73 10.56
C LEU A 102 -8.51 9.03 10.58
N SER A 103 -9.21 9.02 9.44
CA SER A 103 -10.48 8.31 9.30
C SER A 103 -10.34 6.81 9.57
N ASN A 104 -9.25 6.21 9.11
CA ASN A 104 -8.99 4.80 9.37
C ASN A 104 -8.67 4.52 10.84
N LYS A 105 -7.96 5.41 11.51
CA LYS A 105 -7.74 5.32 12.96
C LYS A 105 -9.08 5.32 13.71
N GLU A 106 -9.99 6.19 13.35
CA GLU A 106 -11.33 6.27 13.94
C GLU A 106 -12.12 4.97 13.72
N LEU A 107 -12.12 4.44 12.49
CA LEU A 107 -12.77 3.17 12.18
C LEU A 107 -12.19 2.00 12.97
N LEU A 108 -10.86 1.93 13.08
CA LEU A 108 -10.19 0.86 13.80
C LEU A 108 -10.40 0.93 15.31
N SER A 109 -10.66 2.11 15.87
CA SER A 109 -10.84 2.31 17.31
C SER A 109 -12.04 1.54 17.90
N SER A 110 -13.00 1.12 17.05
CA SER A 110 -14.10 0.23 17.46
C SER A 110 -13.68 -1.23 17.60
N HIS A 111 -12.52 -1.61 17.07
CA HIS A 111 -12.03 -3.00 17.05
C HIS A 111 -10.71 -3.17 17.79
N ILE A 112 -9.93 -2.11 17.94
CA ILE A 112 -8.57 -2.13 18.50
C ILE A 112 -8.47 -1.11 19.62
N GLN A 113 -7.98 -1.52 20.77
CA GLN A 113 -7.93 -0.66 21.96
C GLN A 113 -6.80 0.37 21.89
N ASP A 114 -5.64 -0.03 21.39
CA ASP A 114 -4.45 0.80 21.38
C ASP A 114 -3.96 1.01 19.93
N ILE A 115 -4.07 2.26 19.47
CA ILE A 115 -3.71 2.62 18.10
C ILE A 115 -2.73 3.78 18.12
N GLU A 116 -1.49 3.49 17.77
CA GLU A 116 -0.49 4.51 17.50
C GLU A 116 -0.54 4.94 16.03
N MET A 117 -0.25 6.20 15.76
CA MET A 117 -0.17 6.73 14.40
C MET A 117 1.00 7.68 14.27
N GLN A 118 1.87 7.42 13.31
CA GLN A 118 3.05 8.22 13.02
C GLN A 118 3.20 8.48 11.51
N SER A 119 4.00 9.49 11.16
CA SER A 119 4.40 9.71 9.78
C SER A 119 5.37 8.61 9.33
N MET A 120 5.33 8.22 8.06
CA MET A 120 6.25 7.23 7.52
C MET A 120 7.61 7.88 7.20
N ASP A 121 8.60 7.65 8.04
CA ASP A 121 9.99 8.02 7.83
C ASP A 121 10.93 6.82 8.08
N LEU A 122 12.17 6.87 7.60
CA LEU A 122 13.14 5.77 7.81
C LEU A 122 13.46 5.54 9.28
N ASP A 123 13.39 6.58 10.11
CA ASP A 123 13.59 6.49 11.56
C ASP A 123 12.46 5.72 12.27
N GLN A 124 11.38 5.42 11.56
CA GLN A 124 10.25 4.66 12.08
C GLN A 124 10.56 3.18 12.37
N ILE A 125 11.65 2.64 11.83
CA ILE A 125 12.04 1.24 12.10
C ILE A 125 12.29 1.05 13.59
N GLU A 126 13.01 1.99 14.22
CA GLU A 126 13.28 1.95 15.66
C GLU A 126 12.00 2.17 16.47
N GLN A 127 11.13 3.08 16.03
CA GLN A 127 9.86 3.35 16.71
C GLN A 127 8.92 2.15 16.64
N ILE A 128 8.77 1.52 15.47
CA ILE A 128 7.96 0.30 15.31
C ILE A 128 8.54 -0.85 16.13
N THR A 129 9.86 -0.95 16.17
CA THR A 129 10.55 -1.97 16.99
C THR A 129 10.27 -1.75 18.47
N SER A 130 10.43 -0.52 18.95
CA SER A 130 10.15 -0.15 20.34
C SER A 130 8.67 -0.37 20.70
N TRP A 131 7.74 0.01 19.83
CA TRP A 131 6.32 -0.27 19.99
C TRP A 131 6.05 -1.76 20.15
N ALA A 132 6.60 -2.58 19.23
CA ALA A 132 6.40 -4.02 19.29
C ALA A 132 6.97 -4.65 20.57
N GLN A 133 8.15 -4.20 21.01
CA GLN A 133 8.76 -4.67 22.25
C GLN A 133 7.94 -4.26 23.49
N GLN A 134 7.51 -2.99 23.59
CA GLN A 134 6.70 -2.49 24.70
C GLN A 134 5.36 -3.21 24.83
N LYS A 135 4.77 -3.62 23.71
CA LYS A 135 3.50 -4.33 23.65
C LYS A 135 3.65 -5.86 23.63
N ASN A 136 4.88 -6.40 23.80
CA ASN A 136 5.18 -7.83 23.72
C ASN A 136 4.72 -8.51 22.42
N ILE A 137 4.74 -7.76 21.32
CA ILE A 137 4.34 -8.25 20.00
C ILE A 137 5.45 -9.10 19.41
N LYS A 138 5.12 -10.32 19.00
CA LYS A 138 6.00 -11.26 18.31
C LYS A 138 5.80 -11.26 16.81
N ASN A 139 4.58 -10.91 16.37
CA ASN A 139 4.21 -10.91 14.98
C ASN A 139 3.58 -9.58 14.60
N ILE A 140 4.13 -8.90 13.62
CA ILE A 140 3.51 -7.72 13.02
C ILE A 140 2.79 -8.17 11.76
N VAL A 141 1.47 -8.07 11.78
CA VAL A 141 0.59 -8.43 10.68
C VAL A 141 0.36 -7.19 9.81
N THR A 142 0.52 -7.31 8.50
CA THR A 142 0.24 -6.23 7.55
C THR A 142 -0.37 -6.78 6.27
N LEU A 143 -1.20 -5.99 5.61
CA LEU A 143 -1.64 -6.33 4.26
C LEU A 143 -0.47 -6.23 3.28
N ALA A 144 -0.41 -7.16 2.35
CA ALA A 144 0.69 -7.25 1.41
C ALA A 144 0.66 -6.10 0.41
N CYS A 145 1.72 -5.30 0.41
CA CYS A 145 1.91 -4.23 -0.55
C CYS A 145 2.58 -4.77 -1.83
N PRO A 146 2.00 -4.56 -3.02
CA PRO A 146 2.46 -5.22 -4.25
C PRO A 146 3.80 -4.70 -4.75
N CYS A 147 3.98 -3.40 -4.77
CA CYS A 147 5.18 -2.73 -5.28
C CYS A 147 5.31 -1.33 -4.68
N GLY A 148 6.41 -0.65 -4.97
CA GLY A 148 6.64 0.73 -4.57
C GLY A 148 7.35 0.89 -3.23
N HIS A 149 7.48 2.13 -2.80
CA HIS A 149 8.27 2.52 -1.64
C HIS A 149 7.78 1.91 -0.32
N VAL A 150 6.47 1.69 -0.16
CA VAL A 150 5.91 1.04 1.03
C VAL A 150 6.38 -0.41 1.11
N ARG A 151 6.36 -1.16 -0.01
CA ARG A 151 6.90 -2.53 -0.05
C ARG A 151 8.38 -2.55 0.33
N ASP A 152 9.14 -1.60 -0.21
CA ASP A 152 10.58 -1.53 0.03
C ASP A 152 10.86 -1.20 1.50
N PHE A 153 10.10 -0.27 2.09
CA PHE A 153 10.12 0.01 3.53
C PHE A 153 9.80 -1.24 4.37
N ILE A 154 8.72 -1.96 4.05
CA ILE A 154 8.35 -3.20 4.76
C ILE A 154 9.47 -4.26 4.68
N ASN A 155 10.18 -4.34 3.56
CA ASN A 155 11.30 -5.27 3.43
C ASN A 155 12.50 -4.85 4.29
N ILE A 156 12.80 -3.56 4.39
CA ILE A 156 13.84 -3.03 5.28
C ILE A 156 13.43 -3.26 6.76
N LEU A 157 12.19 -2.92 7.10
CA LEU A 157 11.64 -3.14 8.43
C LEU A 157 11.72 -4.62 8.85
N LYS A 158 11.37 -5.54 7.95
CA LYS A 158 11.49 -6.99 8.20
C LYS A 158 12.91 -7.41 8.59
N ASN A 159 13.93 -6.84 7.93
CA ASN A 159 15.32 -7.16 8.23
C ASN A 159 15.76 -6.59 9.60
N GLY A 160 15.25 -5.39 9.96
CA GLY A 160 15.49 -4.79 11.27
C GLY A 160 14.87 -5.61 12.39
N LEU A 161 13.59 -5.92 12.27
CA LEU A 161 12.82 -6.64 13.27
C LEU A 161 13.28 -8.09 13.51
N LYS A 162 13.86 -8.72 12.48
CA LYS A 162 14.40 -10.08 12.62
C LYS A 162 15.47 -10.18 13.69
N LYS A 163 16.25 -9.13 13.94
CA LYS A 163 17.27 -9.08 14.99
C LYS A 163 16.65 -9.14 16.38
N GLU A 164 15.43 -8.66 16.52
CA GLU A 164 14.66 -8.61 17.77
C GLU A 164 13.68 -9.81 17.90
N SER A 165 13.81 -10.81 17.02
CA SER A 165 12.93 -11.99 16.99
C SER A 165 11.45 -11.64 16.76
N ILE A 166 11.19 -10.52 16.07
CA ILE A 166 9.85 -10.10 15.67
C ILE A 166 9.65 -10.42 14.19
N ASN A 167 8.55 -11.08 13.87
CA ASN A 167 8.22 -11.48 12.51
C ASN A 167 7.29 -10.48 11.83
N ILE A 168 7.43 -10.30 10.52
CA ILE A 168 6.40 -9.65 9.70
C ILE A 168 5.61 -10.72 8.94
N ILE A 169 4.32 -10.73 9.17
CA ILE A 169 3.35 -11.60 8.54
C ILE A 169 2.60 -10.79 7.48
N LYS A 170 2.79 -11.14 6.20
CA LYS A 170 2.09 -10.48 5.09
C LYS A 170 0.82 -11.25 4.76
N ILE A 171 -0.31 -10.59 4.86
CA ILE A 171 -1.62 -11.15 4.51
C ILE A 171 -2.03 -10.62 3.14
N TYR A 172 -2.43 -11.52 2.26
CA TYR A 172 -3.00 -11.21 0.96
C TYR A 172 -4.52 -11.30 1.05
N ARG A 173 -5.21 -10.36 0.43
CA ARG A 173 -6.67 -10.43 0.30
C ARG A 173 -7.06 -11.58 -0.62
N ASP A 174 -8.22 -12.15 -0.40
CA ASP A 174 -8.77 -13.19 -1.29
C ASP A 174 -8.90 -12.72 -2.73
N TYR A 175 -9.30 -11.46 -2.90
CA TYR A 175 -9.34 -10.82 -4.20
C TYR A 175 -7.97 -10.79 -4.89
N ASP A 176 -6.93 -10.40 -4.18
CA ASP A 176 -5.57 -10.33 -4.72
C ASP A 176 -5.07 -11.73 -5.11
N MET A 177 -5.28 -12.73 -4.26
CA MET A 177 -4.90 -14.10 -4.57
C MET A 177 -5.65 -14.67 -5.77
N LYS A 178 -6.92 -14.30 -5.92
CA LYS A 178 -7.77 -14.78 -7.02
C LYS A 178 -7.37 -14.17 -8.37
N TYR A 179 -7.02 -12.87 -8.38
CA TYR A 179 -6.90 -12.11 -9.63
C TYR A 179 -5.49 -11.63 -9.96
N TRP A 180 -4.60 -11.49 -9.01
CA TRP A 180 -3.28 -10.90 -9.22
C TRP A 180 -2.48 -11.58 -10.33
N ASN A 181 -2.37 -12.89 -10.27
CA ASN A 181 -1.63 -13.65 -11.28
C ASN A 181 -2.27 -13.65 -12.68
N LEU A 182 -3.49 -13.13 -12.80
CA LEU A 182 -4.15 -12.91 -14.08
C LEU A 182 -3.78 -11.58 -14.73
N ALA A 183 -3.24 -10.64 -13.97
CA ALA A 183 -2.87 -9.29 -14.40
C ALA A 183 -1.58 -9.29 -15.24
N SER A 184 -1.49 -10.22 -16.20
CA SER A 184 -0.40 -10.31 -17.17
C SER A 184 -0.85 -9.82 -18.53
N GLY A 185 -0.19 -8.78 -19.06
CA GLY A 185 -0.51 -8.22 -20.37
C GLY A 185 -1.57 -7.11 -20.34
N SER A 186 -2.40 -7.01 -21.37
CA SER A 186 -3.38 -5.93 -21.49
C SER A 186 -4.59 -6.12 -20.60
N PHE A 187 -5.31 -5.01 -20.34
CA PHE A 187 -6.58 -5.00 -19.60
C PHE A 187 -7.60 -6.02 -20.16
N PHE A 188 -7.76 -6.08 -21.47
CA PHE A 188 -8.72 -7.01 -22.09
C PHE A 188 -8.34 -8.47 -21.87
N ASN A 189 -7.06 -8.80 -21.87
CA ASN A 189 -6.59 -10.15 -21.55
C ASN A 189 -6.85 -10.51 -20.09
N PHE A 190 -6.61 -9.57 -19.19
CA PHE A 190 -6.95 -9.72 -17.78
C PHE A 190 -8.46 -9.94 -17.61
N PHE A 191 -9.27 -9.06 -18.17
CA PHE A 191 -10.73 -9.09 -18.05
C PHE A 191 -11.34 -10.41 -18.56
N LYS A 192 -10.92 -10.90 -19.74
CA LYS A 192 -11.35 -12.19 -20.27
C LYS A 192 -11.04 -13.37 -19.33
N LYS A 193 -9.94 -13.32 -18.61
CA LYS A 193 -9.56 -14.36 -17.64
C LYS A 193 -10.30 -14.20 -16.31
N ALA A 194 -10.50 -12.96 -15.85
CA ALA A 194 -11.15 -12.65 -14.60
C ALA A 194 -12.64 -13.02 -14.59
N ILE A 195 -13.37 -12.70 -15.67
CA ILE A 195 -14.81 -13.05 -15.81
C ILE A 195 -15.05 -14.56 -15.68
N LYS A 196 -14.12 -15.39 -16.13
CA LYS A 196 -14.26 -16.85 -16.00
C LYS A 196 -14.12 -17.38 -14.58
N LYS A 197 -13.72 -16.51 -13.64
CA LYS A 197 -13.52 -16.85 -12.22
C LYS A 197 -14.59 -16.27 -11.31
N ILE A 198 -15.49 -15.46 -11.83
CA ILE A 198 -16.68 -14.98 -11.14
C ILE A 198 -17.72 -16.08 -11.11
#